data_a76162fa79757372d716b661e3389ec7
#
_entry.id   a76162fa79757372d716b661e3389ec7
#
_cell.length_a   1.000
_cell.length_b   1.000
_cell.length_c   1.000
_cell.angle_alpha   90.00
_cell.angle_beta   90.00
_cell.angle_gamma   90.00
#
_symmetry.space_group_name_H-M   'P 1'
#
loop_
_entity.id
_entity.type
_entity.pdbx_description
1 polymer ?
#
loop_
_entity_poly.entity_id
_entity_poly.type
_entity_poly.pdbx_seq_one_letter_code
_entity_poly.pdbx_strand_id
1 'polypeptide(L)'
;DPPRIKLDLAADEVLVLPPVQRPVHHPYTDSPDDGIHVLSYSFEEVFAEKMRALAERQRPRDLYDVVHLYRRQNLQPDRAVVRSTLSRKCEFKGIPVPTYAALTDRPERVAIEVEWEQMLAHQLPACPPFDEFWQELPAVFDWLNEQAVAPVLAAIPTGRTSMDAGWHPPPMVRAWGAEA
;
A
#
# COMPACT_ATOMS: atom_id res chain seq x y z
N ASP A 1 -10.77 -37.08 -9.81
CA ASP A 1 -9.68 -36.73 -8.91
C ASP A 1 -10.19 -35.73 -7.87
N PRO A 2 -9.79 -35.84 -6.59
CA PRO A 2 -10.17 -34.86 -5.58
C PRO A 2 -9.57 -33.48 -5.94
N PRO A 3 -10.25 -32.39 -5.56
CA PRO A 3 -9.71 -31.05 -5.76
C PRO A 3 -8.39 -30.88 -5.00
N ARG A 4 -7.42 -30.24 -5.62
CA ARG A 4 -6.10 -29.96 -5.02
C ARG A 4 -5.97 -28.48 -4.75
N ILE A 5 -5.59 -28.13 -3.55
CA ILE A 5 -5.24 -26.76 -3.17
C ILE A 5 -3.72 -26.67 -3.11
N LYS A 6 -3.15 -25.76 -3.90
CA LYS A 6 -1.73 -25.45 -3.84
C LYS A 6 -1.50 -24.34 -2.82
N LEU A 7 -0.62 -24.59 -1.84
CA LEU A 7 -0.14 -23.59 -0.90
C LEU A 7 1.29 -23.24 -1.24
N ASP A 8 1.56 -21.97 -1.51
CA ASP A 8 2.90 -21.42 -1.65
C ASP A 8 3.28 -20.73 -0.33
N LEU A 9 4.35 -21.22 0.32
CA LEU A 9 4.82 -20.68 1.59
C LEU A 9 6.12 -19.90 1.36
N ALA A 10 6.17 -18.65 1.80
CA ALA A 10 7.37 -17.84 1.84
C ALA A 10 7.92 -17.80 3.27
N ALA A 11 9.15 -18.27 3.47
CA ALA A 11 9.83 -18.23 4.78
C ALA A 11 10.85 -17.09 4.89
N ASP A 12 11.28 -16.52 3.76
CA ASP A 12 12.28 -15.45 3.67
C ASP A 12 11.62 -14.11 3.32
N GLU A 13 10.71 -13.68 4.18
CA GLU A 13 9.99 -12.42 4.06
C GLU A 13 9.78 -11.79 5.44
N VAL A 14 9.96 -10.47 5.52
CA VAL A 14 9.60 -9.70 6.71
C VAL A 14 8.22 -9.05 6.52
N LEU A 15 7.34 -9.28 7.48
CA LEU A 15 6.08 -8.58 7.60
C LEU A 15 6.29 -7.35 8.51
N VAL A 16 6.24 -6.16 7.92
CA VAL A 16 6.54 -4.90 8.62
C VAL A 16 5.30 -4.35 9.32
N LEU A 17 4.16 -4.41 8.65
CA LEU A 17 2.88 -3.95 9.17
C LEU A 17 2.01 -5.12 9.64
N PRO A 18 1.14 -4.92 10.64
CA PRO A 18 0.24 -5.97 11.08
C PRO A 18 -0.69 -6.40 9.93
N PRO A 19 -1.01 -7.71 9.85
CA PRO A 19 -1.99 -8.19 8.88
C PRO A 19 -3.38 -7.60 9.16
N VAL A 20 -4.18 -7.46 8.11
CA VAL A 20 -5.55 -6.96 8.17
C VAL A 20 -6.54 -8.05 7.80
N GLN A 21 -7.68 -8.10 8.47
CA GLN A 21 -8.79 -8.98 8.08
C GLN A 21 -9.51 -8.36 6.88
N ARG A 22 -9.74 -9.19 5.85
CA ARG A 22 -10.51 -8.79 4.67
C ARG A 22 -11.61 -9.81 4.37
N PRO A 23 -12.82 -9.34 4.04
CA PRO A 23 -13.88 -10.22 3.59
C PRO A 23 -13.53 -10.80 2.22
N VAL A 24 -13.82 -12.08 2.04
CA VAL A 24 -13.74 -12.76 0.74
C VAL A 24 -15.11 -12.74 0.11
N HIS A 25 -15.19 -12.26 -1.13
CA HIS A 25 -16.44 -12.35 -1.90
C HIS A 25 -16.71 -13.81 -2.27
N HIS A 26 -17.83 -14.33 -1.76
CA HIS A 26 -18.28 -15.69 -2.02
C HIS A 26 -19.71 -15.63 -2.57
N PRO A 27 -19.91 -15.75 -3.89
CA PRO A 27 -21.21 -15.53 -4.54
C PRO A 27 -22.16 -16.75 -4.46
N TYR A 28 -21.74 -17.82 -3.78
CA TYR A 28 -22.50 -19.08 -3.73
C TYR A 28 -23.38 -19.14 -2.49
N THR A 29 -24.41 -20.00 -2.54
CA THR A 29 -25.45 -20.13 -1.49
C THR A 29 -24.98 -20.86 -0.22
N ASP A 30 -23.81 -21.48 -0.27
CA ASP A 30 -23.15 -22.18 0.86
C ASP A 30 -22.20 -21.28 1.65
N SER A 31 -22.33 -19.94 1.49
CA SER A 31 -21.55 -18.98 2.29
C SER A 31 -21.93 -19.10 3.77
N PRO A 32 -20.95 -19.13 4.68
CA PRO A 32 -21.21 -19.04 6.11
C PRO A 32 -21.98 -17.75 6.47
N ASP A 33 -22.85 -17.79 7.48
CA ASP A 33 -23.64 -16.63 7.92
C ASP A 33 -22.75 -15.42 8.30
N ASP A 34 -21.61 -15.68 8.94
CA ASP A 34 -20.63 -14.66 9.33
C ASP A 34 -19.72 -14.22 8.18
N GLY A 35 -19.90 -14.75 6.97
CA GLY A 35 -19.03 -14.55 5.83
C GLY A 35 -17.66 -15.24 5.98
N ILE A 36 -16.83 -15.10 4.94
CA ILE A 36 -15.47 -15.65 4.93
C ILE A 36 -14.50 -14.48 5.08
N HIS A 37 -13.60 -14.55 6.06
CA HIS A 37 -12.57 -13.55 6.30
C HIS A 37 -11.19 -14.17 6.26
N VAL A 38 -10.24 -13.48 5.67
CA VAL A 38 -8.83 -13.91 5.61
C VAL A 38 -7.91 -12.82 6.15
N LEU A 39 -6.82 -13.25 6.77
CA LEU A 39 -5.72 -12.34 7.07
C LEU A 39 -4.93 -12.07 5.78
N SER A 40 -4.74 -10.80 5.48
CA SER A 40 -4.01 -10.36 4.31
C SER A 40 -3.07 -9.21 4.65
N TYR A 41 -2.16 -8.88 3.74
CA TYR A 41 -1.34 -7.68 3.87
C TYR A 41 -2.20 -6.41 3.82
N SER A 42 -1.77 -5.36 4.53
CA SER A 42 -2.31 -4.02 4.30
C SER A 42 -1.96 -3.53 2.90
N PHE A 43 -2.62 -2.47 2.45
CA PHE A 43 -2.34 -1.92 1.12
C PHE A 43 -0.89 -1.41 1.03
N GLU A 44 -0.42 -0.73 2.07
CA GLU A 44 0.93 -0.18 2.15
C GLU A 44 2.00 -1.28 2.19
N GLU A 45 1.71 -2.39 2.89
CA GLU A 45 2.60 -3.56 2.92
C GLU A 45 2.77 -4.18 1.53
N VAL A 46 1.64 -4.39 0.81
CA VAL A 46 1.67 -4.92 -0.56
C VAL A 46 2.41 -3.97 -1.50
N PHE A 47 2.13 -2.67 -1.41
CA PHE A 47 2.77 -1.68 -2.29
C PHE A 47 4.28 -1.65 -2.08
N ALA A 48 4.73 -1.58 -0.82
CA ALA A 48 6.16 -1.63 -0.49
C ALA A 48 6.82 -2.93 -0.97
N GLU A 49 6.15 -4.08 -0.82
CA GLU A 49 6.65 -5.36 -1.29
C GLU A 49 6.80 -5.39 -2.81
N LYS A 50 5.83 -4.84 -3.55
CA LYS A 50 5.91 -4.78 -5.02
C LYS A 50 6.99 -3.83 -5.52
N MET A 51 7.20 -2.71 -4.84
CA MET A 51 8.32 -1.80 -5.11
C MET A 51 9.68 -2.48 -4.89
N ARG A 52 9.83 -3.20 -3.76
CA ARG A 52 11.03 -3.97 -3.45
C ARG A 52 11.28 -5.06 -4.51
N ALA A 53 10.24 -5.82 -4.86
CA ALA A 53 10.34 -6.88 -5.83
C ALA A 53 10.72 -6.37 -7.23
N LEU A 54 10.16 -5.22 -7.65
CA LEU A 54 10.53 -4.56 -8.89
C LEU A 54 12.03 -4.18 -8.90
N ALA A 55 12.55 -3.68 -7.77
CA ALA A 55 13.96 -3.33 -7.65
C ALA A 55 14.88 -4.54 -7.69
N GLU A 56 14.48 -5.67 -7.12
CA GLU A 56 15.31 -6.86 -6.98
C GLU A 56 15.34 -7.70 -8.26
N ARG A 57 14.18 -7.96 -8.85
CA ARG A 57 14.04 -8.97 -9.92
C ARG A 57 13.49 -8.44 -11.25
N GLN A 58 13.01 -7.21 -11.29
CA GLN A 58 12.58 -6.51 -12.49
C GLN A 58 11.69 -7.34 -13.45
N ARG A 59 10.59 -7.88 -12.94
CA ARG A 59 9.67 -8.68 -13.75
C ARG A 59 8.49 -7.83 -14.23
N PRO A 60 7.90 -8.16 -15.42
CA PRO A 60 6.70 -7.48 -15.93
C PRO A 60 5.56 -7.35 -14.92
N ARG A 61 5.29 -8.41 -14.16
CA ARG A 61 4.23 -8.39 -13.13
C ARG A 61 4.49 -7.38 -12.02
N ASP A 62 5.75 -7.24 -11.59
CA ASP A 62 6.08 -6.30 -10.52
C ASP A 62 5.91 -4.85 -10.99
N LEU A 63 6.27 -4.54 -12.24
CA LEU A 63 6.00 -3.24 -12.85
C LEU A 63 4.48 -2.99 -12.97
N TYR A 64 3.74 -3.97 -13.51
CA TYR A 64 2.29 -3.87 -13.62
C TYR A 64 1.64 -3.60 -12.26
N ASP A 65 2.01 -4.39 -11.24
CA ASP A 65 1.45 -4.27 -9.89
C ASP A 65 1.76 -2.92 -9.25
N VAL A 66 3.00 -2.43 -9.36
CA VAL A 66 3.41 -1.14 -8.80
C VAL A 66 2.58 0.01 -9.39
N VAL A 67 2.46 0.07 -10.72
CA VAL A 67 1.68 1.12 -11.38
C VAL A 67 0.20 0.97 -11.09
N HIS A 68 -0.30 -0.27 -11.08
CA HIS A 68 -1.71 -0.52 -10.75
C HIS A 68 -2.05 -0.11 -9.32
N LEU A 69 -1.19 -0.38 -8.35
CA LEU A 69 -1.36 0.07 -6.97
C LEU A 69 -1.29 1.60 -6.85
N TYR A 70 -0.37 2.22 -7.57
CA TYR A 70 -0.26 3.68 -7.63
C TYR A 70 -1.54 4.33 -8.17
N ARG A 71 -2.15 3.77 -9.20
CA ARG A 71 -3.43 4.25 -9.77
C ARG A 71 -4.61 4.15 -8.78
N ARG A 72 -4.47 3.38 -7.68
CA ARG A 72 -5.49 3.23 -6.63
C ARG A 72 -5.48 4.36 -5.59
N GLN A 73 -5.26 5.61 -6.01
CA GLN A 73 -5.26 6.78 -5.12
C GLN A 73 -6.58 6.98 -4.35
N ASN A 74 -7.68 6.42 -4.83
CA ASN A 74 -8.96 6.40 -4.12
C ASN A 74 -8.90 5.64 -2.77
N LEU A 75 -7.90 4.77 -2.57
CA LEU A 75 -7.65 4.09 -1.29
C LEU A 75 -6.85 4.97 -0.31
N GLN A 76 -6.44 6.16 -0.73
CA GLN A 76 -5.69 7.14 0.07
C GLN A 76 -4.48 6.51 0.79
N PRO A 77 -3.57 5.83 0.08
CA PRO A 77 -2.43 5.17 0.69
C PRO A 77 -1.54 6.20 1.42
N ASP A 78 -1.12 5.85 2.63
CA ASP A 78 -0.15 6.67 3.36
C ASP A 78 1.26 6.44 2.78
N ARG A 79 1.71 7.39 1.97
CA ARG A 79 3.03 7.34 1.32
C ARG A 79 4.21 7.28 2.31
N ALA A 80 4.08 7.89 3.48
CA ALA A 80 5.13 7.83 4.50
C ALA A 80 5.24 6.42 5.08
N VAL A 81 4.11 5.76 5.28
CA VAL A 81 4.04 4.36 5.69
C VAL A 81 4.60 3.44 4.59
N VAL A 82 4.20 3.63 3.32
CA VAL A 82 4.76 2.86 2.19
C VAL A 82 6.27 2.99 2.14
N ARG A 83 6.80 4.22 2.22
CA ARG A 83 8.25 4.49 2.16
C ARG A 83 9.01 3.85 3.33
N SER A 84 8.52 3.98 4.55
CA SER A 84 9.16 3.38 5.73
C SER A 84 9.12 1.86 5.67
N THR A 85 8.03 1.28 5.22
CA THR A 85 7.87 -0.17 5.03
C THR A 85 8.83 -0.68 3.95
N LEU A 86 8.92 0.03 2.81
CA LEU A 86 9.86 -0.28 1.74
C LEU A 86 11.31 -0.28 2.23
N SER A 87 11.70 0.75 3.00
CA SER A 87 13.04 0.83 3.57
C SER A 87 13.37 -0.39 4.44
N ARG A 88 12.47 -0.79 5.33
CA ARG A 88 12.67 -1.97 6.19
C ARG A 88 12.73 -3.28 5.42
N LYS A 89 11.91 -3.43 4.38
CA LYS A 89 11.96 -4.61 3.50
C LYS A 89 13.27 -4.69 2.71
N CYS A 90 13.74 -3.56 2.19
CA CYS A 90 15.03 -3.49 1.50
C CYS A 90 16.20 -3.79 2.44
N GLU A 91 16.18 -3.25 3.66
CA GLU A 91 17.16 -3.55 4.70
C GLU A 91 17.21 -5.04 5.03
N PHE A 92 16.05 -5.67 5.23
CA PHE A 92 15.96 -7.12 5.48
C PHE A 92 16.56 -7.96 4.36
N LYS A 93 16.40 -7.54 3.11
CA LYS A 93 16.94 -8.22 1.93
C LYS A 93 18.39 -7.81 1.60
N GLY A 94 18.96 -6.84 2.33
CA GLY A 94 20.31 -6.34 2.05
C GLY A 94 20.45 -5.65 0.70
N ILE A 95 19.36 -5.05 0.18
CA ILE A 95 19.34 -4.29 -1.07
C ILE A 95 19.13 -2.81 -0.82
N PRO A 96 19.63 -1.92 -1.70
CA PRO A 96 19.33 -0.50 -1.57
C PRO A 96 17.84 -0.20 -1.82
N VAL A 97 17.32 0.84 -1.19
CA VAL A 97 15.99 1.36 -1.50
C VAL A 97 15.97 1.83 -2.96
N PRO A 98 15.00 1.38 -3.78
CA PRO A 98 14.97 1.71 -5.18
C PRO A 98 14.79 3.20 -5.44
N THR A 99 15.44 3.66 -6.49
CA THR A 99 15.21 4.98 -7.09
C THR A 99 14.84 4.80 -8.55
N TYR A 100 14.17 5.79 -9.14
CA TYR A 100 13.84 5.74 -10.56
C TYR A 100 15.10 5.59 -11.43
N ALA A 101 16.16 6.36 -11.15
CA ALA A 101 17.42 6.27 -11.87
C ALA A 101 18.02 4.87 -11.81
N ALA A 102 18.02 4.24 -10.63
CA ALA A 102 18.56 2.89 -10.48
C ALA A 102 17.79 1.82 -11.26
N LEU A 103 16.51 2.05 -11.58
CA LEU A 103 15.73 1.14 -12.43
C LEU A 103 15.97 1.38 -13.92
N THR A 104 16.13 2.66 -14.33
CA THR A 104 16.29 3.03 -15.74
C THR A 104 17.70 2.78 -16.28
N ASP A 105 18.72 2.87 -15.43
CA ASP A 105 20.12 2.67 -15.81
C ASP A 105 20.50 1.21 -16.03
N ARG A 106 19.54 0.29 -15.85
CA ARG A 106 19.77 -1.14 -15.99
C ARG A 106 19.35 -1.66 -17.36
N PRO A 107 20.10 -2.66 -17.92
CA PRO A 107 19.75 -3.29 -19.19
C PRO A 107 18.44 -4.11 -19.13
N GLU A 108 18.00 -4.49 -17.92
CA GLU A 108 16.82 -5.32 -17.68
C GLU A 108 15.51 -4.68 -18.15
N ARG A 109 15.46 -3.35 -18.38
CA ARG A 109 14.31 -2.71 -19.01
C ARG A 109 13.89 -3.39 -20.30
N VAL A 110 14.87 -3.73 -21.15
CA VAL A 110 14.60 -4.40 -22.43
C VAL A 110 14.03 -5.80 -22.20
N ALA A 111 14.51 -6.50 -21.17
CA ALA A 111 13.97 -7.81 -20.80
C ALA A 111 12.51 -7.73 -20.33
N ILE A 112 12.18 -6.74 -19.50
CA ILE A 112 10.79 -6.52 -19.05
C ILE A 112 9.86 -6.25 -20.26
N GLU A 113 10.30 -5.42 -21.19
CA GLU A 113 9.53 -5.08 -22.40
C GLU A 113 9.28 -6.31 -23.27
N VAL A 114 10.33 -7.09 -23.53
CA VAL A 114 10.25 -8.33 -24.34
C VAL A 114 9.32 -9.37 -23.71
N GLU A 115 9.37 -9.51 -22.38
CA GLU A 115 8.58 -10.49 -21.64
C GLU A 115 7.17 -10.00 -21.28
N TRP A 116 6.85 -8.73 -21.53
CA TRP A 116 5.63 -8.06 -21.06
C TRP A 116 4.37 -8.80 -21.47
N GLU A 117 4.17 -8.96 -22.75
CA GLU A 117 2.98 -9.62 -23.28
C GLU A 117 2.93 -11.10 -22.89
N GLN A 118 4.05 -11.79 -23.00
CA GLN A 118 4.12 -13.21 -22.65
C GLN A 118 3.74 -13.49 -21.21
N MET A 119 4.14 -12.63 -20.28
CA MET A 119 3.86 -12.81 -18.86
C MET A 119 2.48 -12.33 -18.42
N LEU A 120 1.88 -11.36 -19.11
CA LEU A 120 0.64 -10.72 -18.65
C LEU A 120 -0.61 -11.10 -19.46
N ALA A 121 -0.48 -11.41 -20.77
CA ALA A 121 -1.64 -11.61 -21.62
C ALA A 121 -2.58 -12.73 -21.15
N HIS A 122 -2.04 -13.79 -20.53
CA HIS A 122 -2.85 -14.89 -20.02
C HIS A 122 -3.53 -14.61 -18.66
N GLN A 123 -3.22 -13.49 -18.02
CA GLN A 123 -3.73 -13.10 -16.70
C GLN A 123 -4.70 -11.92 -16.78
N LEU A 124 -4.67 -11.19 -17.87
CA LEU A 124 -5.44 -9.96 -18.05
C LEU A 124 -6.44 -10.13 -19.19
N PRO A 125 -7.67 -9.60 -19.09
CA PRO A 125 -8.63 -9.59 -20.18
C PRO A 125 -8.09 -8.91 -21.45
N ALA A 126 -7.25 -7.88 -21.27
CA ALA A 126 -6.49 -7.20 -22.30
C ALA A 126 -5.14 -6.78 -21.72
N CYS A 127 -4.05 -7.14 -22.40
CA CYS A 127 -2.71 -6.72 -21.98
C CYS A 127 -2.49 -5.25 -22.39
N PRO A 128 -2.22 -4.35 -21.45
CA PRO A 128 -1.94 -2.96 -21.77
C PRO A 128 -0.54 -2.80 -22.39
N PRO A 129 -0.28 -1.73 -23.15
CA PRO A 129 1.05 -1.45 -23.70
C PRO A 129 2.10 -1.25 -22.58
N PHE A 130 3.29 -1.82 -22.75
CA PHE A 130 4.41 -1.66 -21.82
C PHE A 130 4.77 -0.20 -21.54
N ASP A 131 4.89 0.60 -22.60
CA ASP A 131 5.29 2.00 -22.49
C ASP A 131 4.34 2.84 -21.62
N GLU A 132 3.06 2.54 -21.62
CA GLU A 132 2.07 3.20 -20.75
C GLU A 132 2.41 3.02 -19.26
N PHE A 133 2.84 1.82 -18.88
CA PHE A 133 3.23 1.52 -17.50
C PHE A 133 4.61 2.05 -17.16
N TRP A 134 5.55 1.92 -18.09
CA TRP A 134 6.91 2.41 -17.88
C TRP A 134 6.97 3.93 -17.71
N GLN A 135 6.19 4.68 -18.48
CA GLN A 135 6.15 6.14 -18.43
C GLN A 135 5.50 6.69 -17.14
N GLU A 136 4.78 5.89 -16.39
CA GLU A 136 4.23 6.30 -15.09
C GLU A 136 5.22 6.14 -13.92
N LEU A 137 6.29 5.37 -14.08
CA LEU A 137 7.26 5.16 -12.99
C LEU A 137 7.82 6.46 -12.39
N PRO A 138 8.20 7.49 -13.15
CA PRO A 138 8.62 8.76 -12.56
C PRO A 138 7.60 9.31 -11.56
N ALA A 139 6.31 9.33 -11.93
CA ALA A 139 5.25 9.83 -11.07
C ALA A 139 5.07 8.98 -9.80
N VAL A 140 5.25 7.65 -9.89
CA VAL A 140 5.26 6.76 -8.71
C VAL A 140 6.36 7.14 -7.72
N PHE A 141 7.59 7.36 -8.23
CA PHE A 141 8.72 7.71 -7.38
C PHE A 141 8.64 9.13 -6.84
N ASP A 142 8.13 10.08 -7.62
CA ASP A 142 7.88 11.45 -7.18
C ASP A 142 6.86 11.46 -6.05
N TRP A 143 5.74 10.75 -6.22
CA TRP A 143 4.73 10.60 -5.19
C TRP A 143 5.32 9.97 -3.90
N LEU A 144 6.11 8.92 -4.02
CA LEU A 144 6.72 8.25 -2.87
C LEU A 144 7.70 9.17 -2.12
N ASN A 145 8.43 10.03 -2.85
CA ASN A 145 9.46 10.91 -2.29
C ASN A 145 8.91 12.28 -1.86
N GLU A 146 7.71 12.64 -2.27
CA GLU A 146 7.08 13.90 -1.88
C GLU A 146 7.00 13.98 -0.35
N GLN A 147 7.68 14.96 0.22
CA GLN A 147 7.60 15.21 1.66
C GLN A 147 6.18 15.65 2.01
N ALA A 148 5.63 15.10 3.09
CA ALA A 148 4.42 15.66 3.66
C ALA A 148 4.71 17.14 3.94
N VAL A 149 4.01 18.03 3.24
CA VAL A 149 4.02 19.46 3.61
C VAL A 149 3.46 19.47 5.03
N ALA A 150 4.34 19.74 6.01
CA ALA A 150 3.89 19.92 7.39
C ALA A 150 2.76 20.97 7.34
N PRO A 151 1.59 20.71 7.95
CA PRO A 151 0.57 21.73 8.02
C PRO A 151 1.24 22.97 8.60
N VAL A 152 1.24 24.07 7.85
CA VAL A 152 1.66 25.38 8.37
C VAL A 152 0.66 25.64 9.50
N LEU A 153 1.07 25.34 10.74
CA LEU A 153 0.40 25.83 11.92
C LEU A 153 0.39 27.34 11.76
N ALA A 154 -0.74 27.86 11.27
CA ALA A 154 -0.96 29.29 11.27
C ALA A 154 -0.65 29.77 12.70
N ALA A 155 0.40 30.55 12.83
CA ALA A 155 0.79 31.13 14.10
C ALA A 155 -0.46 31.81 14.66
N ILE A 156 -1.02 31.26 15.72
CA ILE A 156 -2.09 31.91 16.47
C ILE A 156 -1.45 33.20 16.97
N PRO A 157 -1.95 34.38 16.57
CA PRO A 157 -1.42 35.63 17.08
C PRO A 157 -1.65 35.63 18.59
N THR A 158 -0.58 35.63 19.37
CA THR A 158 -0.64 35.82 20.81
C THR A 158 -1.02 37.27 21.09
N GLY A 159 -2.29 37.58 20.83
CA GLY A 159 -2.91 38.82 21.31
C GLY A 159 -3.29 38.63 22.76
N ARG A 160 -2.47 39.19 23.64
CA ARG A 160 -2.84 39.40 25.04
C ARG A 160 -4.02 40.34 25.11
N THR A 161 -5.20 39.81 25.42
CA THR A 161 -6.28 40.62 25.94
C THR A 161 -6.86 39.94 27.18
N SER A 162 -6.55 40.54 28.31
CA SER A 162 -7.23 40.24 29.56
C SER A 162 -8.70 40.64 29.42
N MET A 163 -9.58 39.68 29.69
CA MET A 163 -10.89 40.00 30.24
C MET A 163 -11.42 38.76 30.96
N ASP A 164 -11.54 38.90 32.26
CA ASP A 164 -12.37 38.08 33.14
C ASP A 164 -13.77 37.95 32.55
N ALA A 165 -14.19 36.76 32.20
CA ALA A 165 -15.60 36.43 32.05
C ALA A 165 -15.80 34.97 32.46
N GLY A 166 -16.47 34.79 33.58
CA GLY A 166 -16.72 33.53 34.26
C GLY A 166 -17.16 32.36 33.35
N TRP A 167 -16.30 31.40 33.28
CA TRP A 167 -16.68 30.11 32.71
C TRP A 167 -17.30 29.24 33.80
N HIS A 168 -18.59 28.89 33.66
CA HIS A 168 -19.27 27.90 34.48
C HIS A 168 -19.39 26.60 33.70
N PRO A 169 -18.88 25.45 34.20
CA PRO A 169 -19.08 24.17 33.55
C PRO A 169 -20.55 23.72 33.61
N PRO A 170 -21.07 23.08 32.56
CA PRO A 170 -22.41 22.51 32.56
C PRO A 170 -22.54 21.36 33.56
N PRO A 171 -23.72 21.08 34.11
CA PRO A 171 -23.92 20.04 35.09
C PRO A 171 -23.67 18.65 34.52
N MET A 172 -22.99 17.83 35.31
CA MET A 172 -22.73 16.43 35.00
C MET A 172 -24.02 15.63 34.84
N VAL A 173 -24.25 15.10 33.65
CA VAL A 173 -25.34 14.13 33.41
C VAL A 173 -24.93 12.81 34.07
N ARG A 174 -25.74 12.37 35.04
CA ARG A 174 -25.53 11.09 35.76
C ARG A 174 -25.62 9.92 34.80
N ALA A 175 -24.63 9.02 34.92
CA ALA A 175 -24.66 7.71 34.29
C ALA A 175 -25.91 6.92 34.68
N TRP A 176 -26.57 6.32 33.72
CA TRP A 176 -27.67 5.39 33.93
C TRP A 176 -27.14 4.10 34.55
N GLY A 177 -27.74 3.77 35.70
CA GLY A 177 -27.38 2.61 36.48
C GLY A 177 -27.77 1.30 35.82
N ALA A 178 -26.96 0.31 36.14
CA ALA A 178 -27.28 -1.12 36.04
C ALA A 178 -28.39 -1.45 37.03
N GLU A 179 -29.42 -2.15 36.57
CA GLU A 179 -30.25 -2.99 37.42
C GLU A 179 -30.79 -4.18 36.64
N ALA A 180 -30.61 -5.38 37.31
CA ALA A 180 -31.21 -6.71 37.22
C ALA A 180 -30.92 -7.54 35.96
#